data_8be166233dfddb9754431281c6484710
#
_entry.id   8be166233dfddb9754431281c6484710
#
_cell.length_a   1.000
_cell.length_b   1.000
_cell.length_c   1.000
_cell.angle_alpha   90.00
_cell.angle_beta   90.00
_cell.angle_gamma   90.00
#
_symmetry.space_group_name_H-M   'P 1'
#
loop_
_entity.id
_entity.type
_entity.pdbx_description
1 polymer ?
#
loop_
_entity_poly.entity_id
_entity_poly.type
_entity_poly.pdbx_seq_one_letter_code
_entity_poly.pdbx_strand_id
1 'polypeptide(L)'
;MIDKVNIMSSLNDFFVKGGIHEFPIFSIARQGGRTAVEILARAVIMEGKHAYIGQNLTGLRSMGANSIVIRFAESEDIPPGFNVTNPEGALFMHEMFIRHASGSSGMSQLTPGAVVGRLRTGFLMDCTPKAPEELDYPVPFEGTVATVDAEAIFTKRINLQPAPSGITALGLFVAATGDLVSIEAVKEATLAHDRLSKKVREVNVLCLEDAYEQAKVAHNLKLPGRPEEKQKDTGPTFQQPDGELHLMTQSMSARWRTKLPSCDMSKCTCKECFSAYSCPEGAISWRDGVIRFDYNFCKSCGTCAQECVFSTITMGDVGQAMQVEEEKGSAS
;
A
#
# COMPACT_ATOMS: atom_id res chain seq x y z
N MET A 1 -38.63 -8.47 8.14
CA MET A 1 -37.62 -7.60 8.79
C MET A 1 -36.38 -8.45 8.94
N ILE A 2 -35.44 -8.34 8.00
CA ILE A 2 -34.18 -9.10 8.05
C ILE A 2 -33.41 -8.55 9.24
N ASP A 3 -33.00 -9.43 10.11
CA ASP A 3 -32.42 -9.08 11.41
C ASP A 3 -31.07 -8.37 11.21
N LYS A 4 -31.04 -7.06 11.32
CA LYS A 4 -29.83 -6.23 11.15
C LYS A 4 -28.68 -6.70 12.03
N VAL A 5 -28.96 -7.31 13.16
CA VAL A 5 -27.99 -7.87 14.10
C VAL A 5 -27.27 -9.08 13.48
N ASN A 6 -27.95 -9.91 12.71
CA ASN A 6 -27.36 -11.09 12.06
C ASN A 6 -26.46 -10.71 10.87
N ILE A 7 -26.81 -9.65 10.12
CA ILE A 7 -25.97 -9.15 9.02
C ILE A 7 -24.71 -8.50 9.60
N MET A 8 -24.80 -7.78 10.70
CA MET A 8 -23.66 -7.14 11.34
C MET A 8 -22.70 -8.14 11.97
N SER A 9 -23.19 -9.24 12.56
CA SER A 9 -22.32 -10.30 13.06
C SER A 9 -21.62 -11.04 11.92
N SER A 10 -22.29 -11.28 10.79
CA SER A 10 -21.70 -11.94 9.63
C SER A 10 -20.67 -11.05 8.92
N LEU A 11 -20.91 -9.73 8.80
CA LEU A 11 -19.92 -8.77 8.30
C LEU A 11 -18.70 -8.69 9.24
N ASN A 12 -18.95 -8.68 10.53
CA ASN A 12 -17.89 -8.67 11.53
C ASN A 12 -17.03 -9.95 11.51
N ASP A 13 -17.66 -11.12 11.36
CA ASP A 13 -16.97 -12.40 11.21
C ASP A 13 -16.21 -12.49 9.88
N PHE A 14 -16.72 -11.86 8.83
CA PHE A 14 -16.09 -11.73 7.53
C PHE A 14 -14.73 -11.00 7.60
N PHE A 15 -14.69 -9.82 8.20
CA PHE A 15 -13.46 -9.04 8.35
C PHE A 15 -12.42 -9.65 9.32
N VAL A 16 -12.81 -10.61 10.15
CA VAL A 16 -11.93 -11.28 11.12
C VAL A 16 -11.45 -12.65 10.64
N LYS A 17 -12.25 -13.38 9.87
CA LYS A 17 -11.96 -14.76 9.45
C LYS A 17 -11.53 -14.89 7.99
N GLY A 18 -11.94 -13.98 7.14
CA GLY A 18 -11.59 -14.00 5.73
C GLY A 18 -10.51 -12.96 5.44
N GLY A 19 -9.31 -13.08 6.06
CA GLY A 19 -8.25 -12.11 5.96
C GLY A 19 -8.07 -11.56 4.56
N ILE A 20 -8.26 -10.25 4.40
CA ILE A 20 -7.89 -9.54 3.18
C ILE A 20 -6.39 -9.35 3.23
N HIS A 21 -5.69 -9.99 2.32
CA HIS A 21 -4.27 -9.78 2.12
C HIS A 21 -4.06 -8.49 1.33
N GLU A 22 -3.34 -7.52 1.88
CA GLU A 22 -3.07 -6.23 1.24
C GLU A 22 -1.56 -6.02 1.06
N PHE A 23 -1.13 -5.90 -0.20
CA PHE A 23 0.27 -5.68 -0.55
C PHE A 23 0.42 -4.49 -1.50
N PRO A 24 0.96 -3.36 -1.03
CA PRO A 24 1.47 -2.32 -1.90
C PRO A 24 2.75 -2.79 -2.61
N ILE A 25 2.82 -2.48 -3.90
CA ILE A 25 3.93 -2.81 -4.78
C ILE A 25 4.45 -1.53 -5.41
N PHE A 26 5.75 -1.29 -5.26
CA PHE A 26 6.43 -0.09 -5.74
C PHE A 26 7.41 -0.44 -6.84
N SER A 27 7.29 0.23 -7.99
CA SER A 27 8.19 0.07 -9.13
C SER A 27 8.54 1.42 -9.73
N ILE A 28 9.69 1.50 -10.40
CA ILE A 28 10.02 2.64 -11.24
C ILE A 28 9.35 2.47 -12.62
N ALA A 29 9.23 3.57 -13.36
CA ALA A 29 8.71 3.54 -14.72
C ALA A 29 9.50 2.54 -15.60
N ARG A 30 8.80 1.81 -16.45
CA ARG A 30 9.33 0.77 -17.35
C ARG A 30 9.84 -0.52 -16.69
N GLN A 31 9.84 -0.63 -15.38
CA GLN A 31 10.23 -1.85 -14.67
C GLN A 31 9.20 -2.98 -14.77
N GLY A 32 8.00 -2.70 -15.29
CA GLY A 32 6.95 -3.73 -15.49
C GLY A 32 6.07 -4.00 -14.28
N GLY A 33 6.05 -3.11 -13.28
CA GLY A 33 5.28 -3.30 -12.06
C GLY A 33 3.78 -3.54 -12.29
N ARG A 34 3.16 -2.81 -13.22
CA ARG A 34 1.75 -3.04 -13.56
C ARG A 34 1.51 -4.45 -14.12
N THR A 35 2.32 -4.87 -15.06
CA THR A 35 2.24 -6.23 -15.65
C THR A 35 2.42 -7.30 -14.58
N ALA A 36 3.37 -7.09 -13.67
CA ALA A 36 3.58 -8.01 -12.55
C ALA A 36 2.34 -8.14 -11.66
N VAL A 37 1.72 -7.02 -11.28
CA VAL A 37 0.49 -7.05 -10.46
C VAL A 37 -0.68 -7.68 -11.19
N GLU A 38 -0.84 -7.43 -12.51
CA GLU A 38 -1.88 -8.08 -13.33
C GLU A 38 -1.67 -9.61 -13.39
N ILE A 39 -0.42 -10.07 -13.48
CA ILE A 39 -0.07 -11.51 -13.44
C ILE A 39 -0.33 -12.10 -12.06
N LEU A 40 0.09 -11.41 -11.00
CA LEU A 40 -0.14 -11.87 -9.62
C LEU A 40 -1.64 -12.00 -9.32
N ALA A 41 -2.44 -11.01 -9.69
CA ALA A 41 -3.90 -11.06 -9.52
C ALA A 41 -4.51 -12.24 -10.29
N ARG A 42 -4.04 -12.48 -11.52
CA ARG A 42 -4.48 -13.63 -12.30
C ARG A 42 -4.12 -14.97 -11.63
N ALA A 43 -2.91 -15.09 -11.12
CA ALA A 43 -2.47 -16.29 -10.39
C ALA A 43 -3.34 -16.56 -9.17
N VAL A 44 -3.63 -15.55 -8.38
CA VAL A 44 -4.53 -15.61 -7.23
C VAL A 44 -5.94 -16.09 -7.62
N ILE A 45 -6.48 -15.56 -8.74
CA ILE A 45 -7.80 -15.97 -9.26
C ILE A 45 -7.77 -17.42 -9.76
N MET A 46 -6.68 -17.85 -10.38
CA MET A 46 -6.54 -19.25 -10.83
C MET A 46 -6.54 -20.24 -9.67
N GLU A 47 -6.16 -19.83 -8.48
CA GLU A 47 -6.27 -20.62 -7.24
C GLU A 47 -7.65 -20.54 -6.57
N GLY A 48 -8.63 -19.91 -7.23
CA GLY A 48 -10.01 -19.81 -6.73
C GLY A 48 -10.25 -18.68 -5.72
N LYS A 49 -9.27 -17.80 -5.51
CA LYS A 49 -9.40 -16.61 -4.67
C LYS A 49 -9.90 -15.41 -5.47
N HIS A 50 -10.27 -14.35 -4.80
CA HIS A 50 -10.66 -13.08 -5.41
C HIS A 50 -9.53 -12.07 -5.31
N ALA A 51 -9.36 -11.20 -6.32
CA ALA A 51 -8.32 -10.20 -6.33
C ALA A 51 -8.83 -8.84 -6.81
N TYR A 52 -8.31 -7.78 -6.21
CA TYR A 52 -8.54 -6.39 -6.60
C TYR A 52 -7.22 -5.66 -6.77
N ILE A 53 -7.10 -4.89 -7.85
CA ILE A 53 -5.93 -4.04 -8.12
C ILE A 53 -6.34 -2.58 -8.00
N GLY A 54 -5.78 -1.88 -7.03
CA GLY A 54 -5.89 -0.44 -6.87
C GLY A 54 -4.64 0.26 -7.41
N GLN A 55 -4.82 1.22 -8.32
CA GLN A 55 -3.71 2.00 -8.86
C GLN A 55 -4.00 3.49 -8.70
N ASN A 56 -3.10 4.21 -8.06
CA ASN A 56 -3.15 5.66 -8.06
C ASN A 56 -2.53 6.19 -9.36
N LEU A 57 -3.38 6.75 -10.21
CA LEU A 57 -2.98 7.42 -11.45
C LEU A 57 -2.55 8.86 -11.14
N THR A 58 -1.47 9.04 -10.39
CA THR A 58 -0.86 10.36 -10.27
C THR A 58 -0.37 10.81 -11.65
N GLY A 59 -0.63 12.07 -12.02
CA GLY A 59 -0.40 12.60 -13.37
C GLY A 59 1.04 12.62 -13.90
N LEU A 60 1.97 12.03 -13.16
CA LEU A 60 3.38 11.89 -13.52
C LEU A 60 3.65 10.51 -14.18
N ARG A 61 2.94 10.23 -15.25
CA ARG A 61 3.00 8.93 -15.97
C ARG A 61 4.37 8.52 -16.53
N SER A 62 5.34 9.39 -16.61
CA SER A 62 6.56 9.14 -17.37
C SER A 62 7.86 9.10 -16.56
N MET A 63 7.92 9.59 -15.35
CA MET A 63 9.18 9.78 -14.61
C MET A 63 9.06 9.62 -13.08
N GLY A 64 8.35 8.64 -12.56
CA GLY A 64 8.21 8.50 -11.11
C GLY A 64 7.98 7.06 -10.64
N ALA A 65 7.86 6.94 -9.33
CA ALA A 65 7.45 5.70 -8.68
C ALA A 65 6.01 5.35 -9.05
N ASN A 66 5.79 4.16 -9.55
CA ASN A 66 4.46 3.58 -9.68
C ASN A 66 4.11 2.88 -8.36
N SER A 67 2.96 3.21 -7.83
CA SER A 67 2.42 2.58 -6.62
C SER A 67 1.12 1.88 -6.98
N ILE A 68 1.09 0.59 -6.77
CA ILE A 68 -0.06 -0.27 -7.04
C ILE A 68 -0.31 -1.08 -5.78
N VAL A 69 -1.55 -1.21 -5.37
CA VAL A 69 -1.93 -2.12 -4.30
C VAL A 69 -2.69 -3.29 -4.89
N ILE A 70 -2.30 -4.50 -4.49
CA ILE A 70 -3.09 -5.70 -4.72
C ILE A 70 -3.74 -6.11 -3.40
N ARG A 71 -5.01 -6.44 -3.46
CA ARG A 71 -5.75 -7.09 -2.38
C ARG A 71 -6.29 -8.40 -2.89
N PHE A 72 -6.26 -9.42 -2.06
CA PHE A 72 -6.88 -10.70 -2.39
C PHE A 72 -7.40 -11.38 -1.12
N ALA A 73 -8.42 -12.20 -1.30
CA ALA A 73 -9.10 -12.91 -0.24
C ALA A 73 -9.82 -14.15 -0.78
N GLU A 74 -10.21 -15.03 0.11
CA GLU A 74 -11.08 -16.19 -0.20
C GLU A 74 -12.52 -15.74 -0.55
N SER A 75 -12.93 -14.53 -0.17
CA SER A 75 -14.26 -13.98 -0.38
C SER A 75 -14.28 -12.89 -1.45
N GLU A 76 -15.45 -12.70 -2.10
CA GLU A 76 -15.68 -11.70 -3.15
C GLU A 76 -15.65 -10.24 -2.65
N ASP A 77 -15.87 -10.02 -1.36
CA ASP A 77 -16.08 -8.67 -0.79
C ASP A 77 -14.74 -7.96 -0.51
N ILE A 78 -13.93 -7.76 -1.53
CA ILE A 78 -12.68 -7.00 -1.40
C ILE A 78 -13.00 -5.51 -1.54
N PRO A 79 -12.63 -4.66 -0.55
CA PRO A 79 -12.87 -3.23 -0.63
C PRO A 79 -12.20 -2.61 -1.86
N PRO A 80 -12.96 -1.88 -2.69
CA PRO A 80 -12.37 -1.14 -3.80
C PRO A 80 -11.55 0.05 -3.30
N GLY A 81 -10.71 0.61 -4.17
CA GLY A 81 -9.91 1.78 -3.85
C GLY A 81 -8.41 1.50 -3.90
N PHE A 82 -7.62 2.57 -3.96
CA PHE A 82 -6.18 2.49 -4.17
C PHE A 82 -5.37 2.81 -2.90
N ASN A 83 -6.01 3.24 -1.82
CA ASN A 83 -5.31 3.54 -0.59
C ASN A 83 -4.89 2.25 0.13
N VAL A 84 -3.71 2.30 0.71
CA VAL A 84 -3.19 1.25 1.59
C VAL A 84 -3.64 1.54 3.00
N THR A 85 -4.37 0.64 3.62
CA THR A 85 -4.92 0.84 4.97
C THR A 85 -4.27 -0.06 6.01
N ASN A 86 -4.12 -1.34 5.71
CA ASN A 86 -3.53 -2.31 6.63
C ASN A 86 -2.63 -3.29 5.88
N PRO A 87 -1.46 -2.84 5.39
CA PRO A 87 -0.59 -3.70 4.59
C PRO A 87 -0.05 -4.86 5.44
N GLU A 88 -0.24 -6.06 4.95
CA GLU A 88 0.39 -7.27 5.51
C GLU A 88 1.87 -7.38 5.15
N GLY A 89 2.24 -6.75 4.05
CA GLY A 89 3.62 -6.64 3.59
C GLY A 89 3.76 -5.60 2.49
N ALA A 90 4.96 -5.43 1.97
CA ALA A 90 5.23 -4.55 0.84
C ALA A 90 6.33 -5.14 -0.07
N LEU A 91 6.16 -4.98 -1.38
CA LEU A 91 7.18 -5.31 -2.37
C LEU A 91 7.78 -4.04 -2.98
N PHE A 92 9.05 -3.83 -2.72
CA PHE A 92 9.85 -2.76 -3.31
C PHE A 92 10.69 -3.33 -4.45
N MET A 93 10.34 -3.02 -5.69
CA MET A 93 11.04 -3.55 -6.87
C MET A 93 12.39 -2.87 -7.13
N HIS A 94 12.78 -1.90 -6.28
CA HIS A 94 14.07 -1.23 -6.37
C HIS A 94 14.45 -0.65 -5.00
N GLU A 95 15.71 -0.85 -4.59
CA GLU A 95 16.22 -0.42 -3.26
C GLU A 95 16.06 1.07 -2.95
N MET A 96 15.94 1.93 -3.97
CA MET A 96 15.75 3.37 -3.77
C MET A 96 14.52 3.70 -2.93
N PHE A 97 13.47 2.88 -2.98
CA PHE A 97 12.23 3.14 -2.25
C PHE A 97 12.41 3.07 -0.74
N ILE A 98 13.26 2.15 -0.28
CA ILE A 98 13.62 2.03 1.14
C ILE A 98 14.69 3.05 1.50
N ARG A 99 15.72 3.20 0.66
CA ARG A 99 16.85 4.11 0.89
C ARG A 99 16.40 5.57 1.10
N HIS A 100 15.45 6.03 0.28
CA HIS A 100 14.95 7.41 0.32
C HIS A 100 13.62 7.55 1.07
N ALA A 101 13.10 6.48 1.67
CA ALA A 101 11.94 6.57 2.50
C ALA A 101 12.30 7.29 3.80
N SER A 102 11.68 8.42 4.03
CA SER A 102 11.60 9.00 5.35
C SER A 102 10.38 8.40 6.05
N GLY A 103 10.50 8.06 7.32
CA GLY A 103 9.37 7.53 8.10
C GLY A 103 8.24 8.54 8.33
N SER A 104 8.29 9.73 7.70
CA SER A 104 7.28 10.77 7.82
C SER A 104 6.06 10.47 6.95
N SER A 105 4.90 10.51 7.56
CA SER A 105 3.60 10.16 7.00
C SER A 105 2.92 11.26 6.19
N GLY A 106 3.64 12.25 5.71
CA GLY A 106 3.07 13.50 5.21
C GLY A 106 2.45 13.49 3.80
N MET A 107 2.46 12.37 3.08
CA MET A 107 1.96 12.31 1.69
C MET A 107 0.95 11.17 1.52
N SER A 108 0.29 11.12 0.37
CA SER A 108 -0.68 10.07 0.01
C SER A 108 -0.32 8.70 0.61
N GLN A 109 -1.29 8.01 1.20
CA GLN A 109 -1.09 6.71 1.87
C GLN A 109 -0.50 5.61 0.98
N LEU A 110 -0.42 5.85 -0.32
CA LEU A 110 0.17 4.95 -1.30
C LEU A 110 1.61 5.34 -1.69
N THR A 111 2.25 6.25 -1.00
CA THR A 111 3.66 6.55 -1.25
C THR A 111 4.57 5.53 -0.53
N PRO A 112 5.76 5.24 -1.08
CA PRO A 112 6.72 4.37 -0.39
C PRO A 112 6.98 4.81 1.05
N GLY A 113 7.18 6.10 1.29
CA GLY A 113 7.43 6.64 2.64
C GLY A 113 6.27 6.43 3.61
N ALA A 114 5.02 6.62 3.15
CA ALA A 114 3.84 6.38 3.99
C ALA A 114 3.67 4.89 4.34
N VAL A 115 3.95 3.99 3.41
CA VAL A 115 3.88 2.54 3.65
C VAL A 115 5.01 2.11 4.59
N VAL A 116 6.25 2.52 4.30
CA VAL A 116 7.40 2.25 5.17
C VAL A 116 7.14 2.76 6.58
N GLY A 117 6.59 3.96 6.73
CA GLY A 117 6.25 4.54 8.03
C GLY A 117 5.26 3.70 8.87
N ARG A 118 4.46 2.84 8.24
CA ARG A 118 3.42 2.03 8.89
C ARG A 118 3.77 0.55 9.02
N LEU A 119 4.51 0.00 8.07
CA LEU A 119 4.86 -1.41 8.05
C LEU A 119 5.89 -1.71 9.14
N ARG A 120 5.44 -2.35 10.21
CA ARG A 120 6.24 -2.74 11.37
C ARG A 120 6.39 -4.24 11.52
N THR A 121 5.50 -4.99 10.88
CA THR A 121 5.42 -6.46 10.94
C THR A 121 5.00 -7.01 9.59
N GLY A 122 4.99 -8.32 9.43
CA GLY A 122 4.54 -9.00 8.22
C GLY A 122 5.69 -9.26 7.23
N PHE A 123 5.52 -8.88 5.97
CA PHE A 123 6.45 -9.20 4.88
C PHE A 123 7.11 -7.95 4.31
N LEU A 124 8.42 -7.85 4.44
CA LEU A 124 9.25 -6.81 3.82
C LEU A 124 10.05 -7.44 2.68
N MET A 125 9.75 -7.08 1.44
CA MET A 125 10.36 -7.63 0.25
C MET A 125 11.07 -6.51 -0.55
N ASP A 126 12.36 -6.64 -0.81
CA ASP A 126 13.13 -5.64 -1.55
C ASP A 126 13.99 -6.27 -2.65
N CYS A 127 13.89 -5.72 -3.86
CA CYS A 127 14.73 -6.13 -4.97
C CYS A 127 16.10 -5.44 -4.88
N THR A 128 16.99 -6.06 -4.12
CA THR A 128 18.36 -5.60 -3.83
C THR A 128 19.32 -6.79 -3.73
N PRO A 129 20.59 -6.63 -4.05
CA PRO A 129 21.61 -7.68 -3.83
C PRO A 129 21.94 -7.92 -2.35
N LYS A 130 21.58 -7.01 -1.45
CA LYS A 130 21.85 -7.09 -0.02
C LYS A 130 21.24 -8.33 0.62
N ALA A 131 21.80 -8.78 1.72
CA ALA A 131 21.15 -9.76 2.57
C ALA A 131 20.00 -9.10 3.39
N PRO A 132 18.99 -9.86 3.81
CA PRO A 132 17.89 -9.32 4.63
C PRO A 132 18.36 -8.54 5.87
N GLU A 133 19.41 -9.01 6.53
CA GLU A 133 19.99 -8.40 7.74
C GLU A 133 20.71 -7.07 7.46
N GLU A 134 21.09 -6.83 6.19
CA GLU A 134 21.78 -5.63 5.74
C GLU A 134 20.85 -4.53 5.27
N LEU A 135 19.52 -4.77 5.32
CA LEU A 135 18.55 -3.77 4.90
C LEU A 135 18.53 -2.61 5.90
N ASP A 136 18.82 -1.42 5.37
CA ASP A 136 18.71 -0.17 6.10
C ASP A 136 17.26 0.34 6.08
N TYR A 137 16.37 -0.36 6.83
CA TYR A 137 14.96 0.01 6.93
C TYR A 137 14.78 1.18 7.90
N PRO A 138 14.02 2.23 7.55
CA PRO A 138 14.03 3.47 8.31
C PRO A 138 13.31 3.40 9.66
N VAL A 139 12.47 2.41 9.87
CA VAL A 139 11.70 2.25 11.11
C VAL A 139 11.87 0.84 11.68
N PRO A 140 11.67 0.63 12.99
CA PRO A 140 11.73 -0.71 13.55
C PRO A 140 10.74 -1.65 12.85
N PHE A 141 11.22 -2.84 12.48
CA PHE A 141 10.44 -3.87 11.83
C PHE A 141 10.75 -5.24 12.43
N GLU A 142 9.73 -6.07 12.59
CA GLU A 142 9.89 -7.46 13.03
C GLU A 142 8.99 -8.37 12.18
N GLY A 143 9.58 -9.28 11.39
CA GLY A 143 8.80 -10.14 10.52
C GLY A 143 9.65 -10.92 9.52
N THR A 144 9.05 -11.31 8.40
CA THR A 144 9.76 -11.94 7.29
C THR A 144 10.35 -10.87 6.39
N VAL A 145 11.67 -10.88 6.24
CA VAL A 145 12.39 -10.00 5.32
C VAL A 145 12.98 -10.84 4.21
N ALA A 146 12.73 -10.45 2.97
CA ALA A 146 13.21 -11.17 1.80
C ALA A 146 13.86 -10.23 0.79
N THR A 147 14.96 -10.69 0.18
CA THR A 147 15.70 -9.92 -0.82
C THR A 147 16.12 -10.77 -2.01
N VAL A 148 16.18 -10.15 -3.19
CA VAL A 148 16.74 -10.75 -4.41
C VAL A 148 17.18 -9.64 -5.37
N ASP A 149 18.25 -9.87 -6.12
CA ASP A 149 18.65 -8.95 -7.20
C ASP A 149 17.89 -9.28 -8.49
N ALA A 150 16.63 -8.86 -8.56
CA ALA A 150 15.74 -9.13 -9.69
C ALA A 150 16.25 -8.50 -11.00
N GLU A 151 16.93 -7.36 -10.93
CA GLU A 151 17.50 -6.69 -12.10
C GLU A 151 18.69 -7.49 -12.68
N ALA A 152 19.61 -7.93 -11.84
CA ALA A 152 20.75 -8.75 -12.28
C ALA A 152 20.27 -10.09 -12.87
N ILE A 153 19.29 -10.76 -12.27
CA ILE A 153 18.70 -12.00 -12.80
C ILE A 153 18.11 -11.78 -14.19
N PHE A 154 17.30 -10.73 -14.35
CA PHE A 154 16.71 -10.41 -15.65
C PHE A 154 17.78 -10.06 -16.68
N THR A 155 18.73 -9.18 -16.35
CA THR A 155 19.77 -8.69 -17.26
C THR A 155 20.69 -9.81 -17.72
N LYS A 156 20.96 -10.81 -16.88
CA LYS A 156 21.74 -11.99 -17.24
C LYS A 156 21.10 -12.80 -18.39
N ARG A 157 19.77 -12.81 -18.47
CA ARG A 157 19.04 -13.52 -19.54
C ARG A 157 18.68 -12.65 -20.73
N ILE A 158 18.38 -11.37 -20.48
CA ILE A 158 18.05 -10.39 -21.51
C ILE A 158 18.78 -9.08 -21.20
N ASN A 159 19.73 -8.71 -22.04
CA ASN A 159 20.44 -7.44 -21.92
C ASN A 159 19.55 -6.29 -22.45
N LEU A 160 18.58 -5.86 -21.65
CA LEU A 160 17.68 -4.75 -21.94
C LEU A 160 17.69 -3.75 -20.78
N GLN A 161 17.89 -2.46 -21.11
CA GLN A 161 17.89 -1.39 -20.11
C GLN A 161 16.82 -0.31 -20.45
N PRO A 162 16.07 0.13 -19.47
CA PRO A 162 15.96 -0.40 -18.11
C PRO A 162 15.37 -1.82 -18.10
N ALA A 163 15.83 -2.66 -17.19
CA ALA A 163 15.40 -4.04 -17.08
C ALA A 163 13.92 -4.11 -16.61
N PRO A 164 13.00 -4.68 -17.41
CA PRO A 164 11.61 -4.87 -16.97
C PRO A 164 11.48 -6.07 -16.01
N SER A 165 12.15 -5.98 -14.85
CA SER A 165 12.28 -7.06 -13.85
C SER A 165 11.06 -7.29 -12.98
N GLY A 166 9.91 -6.67 -13.29
CA GLY A 166 8.72 -6.76 -12.46
C GLY A 166 8.19 -8.18 -12.28
N ILE A 167 8.16 -9.00 -13.35
CA ILE A 167 7.74 -10.41 -13.25
C ILE A 167 8.77 -11.22 -12.46
N THR A 168 10.07 -10.94 -12.65
CA THR A 168 11.15 -11.54 -11.86
C THR A 168 10.94 -11.29 -10.36
N ALA A 169 10.55 -10.08 -9.97
CA ALA A 169 10.27 -9.72 -8.58
C ALA A 169 9.10 -10.51 -7.96
N LEU A 170 8.20 -11.11 -8.77
CA LEU A 170 7.16 -11.99 -8.24
C LEU A 170 7.74 -13.29 -7.68
N GLY A 171 8.91 -13.74 -8.15
CA GLY A 171 9.61 -14.86 -7.54
C GLY A 171 9.97 -14.59 -6.07
N LEU A 172 10.45 -13.37 -5.78
CA LEU A 172 10.69 -12.93 -4.42
C LEU A 172 9.39 -12.88 -3.60
N PHE A 173 8.30 -12.37 -4.18
CA PHE A 173 7.00 -12.30 -3.51
C PHE A 173 6.55 -13.70 -3.07
N VAL A 174 6.57 -14.66 -3.98
CA VAL A 174 6.17 -16.05 -3.67
C VAL A 174 7.09 -16.69 -2.62
N ALA A 175 8.40 -16.51 -2.75
CA ALA A 175 9.36 -17.06 -1.79
C ALA A 175 9.16 -16.48 -0.37
N ALA A 176 8.80 -15.21 -0.26
CA ALA A 176 8.59 -14.55 1.02
C ALA A 176 7.25 -14.90 1.67
N THR A 177 6.19 -15.02 0.87
CA THR A 177 4.81 -15.18 1.36
C THR A 177 4.36 -16.64 1.47
N GLY A 178 5.15 -17.59 0.94
CA GLY A 178 4.87 -19.01 1.04
C GLY A 178 3.55 -19.43 0.39
N ASP A 179 2.59 -19.84 1.22
CA ASP A 179 1.34 -20.46 0.75
C ASP A 179 0.27 -19.46 0.25
N LEU A 180 0.54 -18.14 0.24
CA LEU A 180 -0.46 -17.16 -0.20
C LEU A 180 -0.79 -17.29 -1.68
N VAL A 181 0.20 -17.60 -2.51
CA VAL A 181 0.04 -17.91 -3.94
C VAL A 181 1.17 -18.85 -4.37
N SER A 182 0.88 -19.89 -5.14
CA SER A 182 1.89 -20.84 -5.59
C SER A 182 2.73 -20.30 -6.73
N ILE A 183 3.99 -20.77 -6.81
CA ILE A 183 4.88 -20.41 -7.92
C ILE A 183 4.33 -20.95 -9.25
N GLU A 184 3.66 -22.11 -9.25
CA GLU A 184 3.03 -22.71 -10.40
C GLU A 184 1.92 -21.83 -10.96
N ALA A 185 1.06 -21.27 -10.11
CA ALA A 185 0.00 -20.35 -10.53
C ALA A 185 0.57 -19.06 -11.16
N VAL A 186 1.66 -18.52 -10.59
CA VAL A 186 2.31 -17.33 -11.15
C VAL A 186 2.99 -17.63 -12.49
N LYS A 187 3.60 -18.80 -12.65
CA LYS A 187 4.17 -19.28 -13.93
C LYS A 187 3.09 -19.42 -14.98
N GLU A 188 2.00 -20.10 -14.66
CA GLU A 188 0.88 -20.30 -15.56
C GLU A 188 0.23 -18.96 -15.95
N ALA A 189 -0.01 -18.07 -15.01
CA ALA A 189 -0.50 -16.73 -15.27
C ALA A 189 0.43 -15.91 -16.17
N THR A 190 1.76 -16.06 -16.01
CA THR A 190 2.77 -15.43 -16.87
C THR A 190 2.69 -15.97 -18.29
N LEU A 191 2.58 -17.28 -18.47
CA LEU A 191 2.45 -17.91 -19.79
C LEU A 191 1.12 -17.56 -20.48
N ALA A 192 0.08 -17.34 -19.72
CA ALA A 192 -1.24 -16.95 -20.22
C ALA A 192 -1.39 -15.44 -20.51
N HIS A 193 -0.38 -14.60 -20.22
CA HIS A 193 -0.45 -13.16 -20.40
C HIS A 193 -0.32 -12.76 -21.88
N ASP A 194 -1.44 -12.44 -22.54
CA ASP A 194 -1.56 -12.23 -23.98
C ASP A 194 -0.84 -10.99 -24.54
N ARG A 195 -0.60 -9.97 -23.71
CA ARG A 195 0.12 -8.74 -24.11
C ARG A 195 1.63 -8.95 -24.28
N LEU A 196 2.16 -10.09 -23.85
CA LEU A 196 3.56 -10.45 -24.01
C LEU A 196 3.72 -11.49 -25.12
N SER A 197 4.75 -11.37 -25.96
CA SER A 197 5.06 -12.39 -26.96
C SER A 197 5.45 -13.71 -26.27
N LYS A 198 5.24 -14.84 -26.95
CA LYS A 198 5.55 -16.17 -26.41
C LYS A 198 6.98 -16.25 -25.87
N LYS A 199 7.97 -15.79 -26.63
CA LYS A 199 9.39 -15.79 -26.24
C LYS A 199 9.63 -14.99 -24.96
N VAL A 200 8.97 -13.83 -24.82
CA VAL A 200 9.10 -12.96 -23.64
C VAL A 200 8.48 -13.64 -22.42
N ARG A 201 7.34 -14.30 -22.57
CA ARG A 201 6.70 -15.05 -21.47
C ARG A 201 7.59 -16.19 -20.97
N GLU A 202 8.12 -17.00 -21.89
CA GLU A 202 9.00 -18.13 -21.56
C GLU A 202 10.25 -17.66 -20.79
N VAL A 203 10.90 -16.58 -21.22
CA VAL A 203 12.06 -16.05 -20.51
C VAL A 203 11.69 -15.47 -19.16
N ASN A 204 10.57 -14.79 -19.05
CA ASN A 204 10.11 -14.27 -17.75
C ASN A 204 9.80 -15.38 -16.75
N VAL A 205 9.27 -16.53 -17.19
CA VAL A 205 9.10 -17.70 -16.30
C VAL A 205 10.45 -18.17 -15.76
N LEU A 206 11.46 -18.26 -16.60
CA LEU A 206 12.80 -18.64 -16.13
C LEU A 206 13.41 -17.62 -15.17
N CYS A 207 13.19 -16.31 -15.39
CA CYS A 207 13.62 -15.27 -14.48
C CYS A 207 12.85 -15.32 -13.13
N LEU A 208 11.58 -15.64 -13.18
CA LEU A 208 10.73 -15.83 -12.01
C LEU A 208 11.23 -17.01 -11.14
N GLU A 209 11.52 -18.15 -11.78
CA GLU A 209 12.08 -19.33 -11.12
C GLU A 209 13.45 -19.03 -10.49
N ASP A 210 14.35 -18.42 -11.25
CA ASP A 210 15.66 -18.02 -10.72
C ASP A 210 15.53 -17.10 -9.51
N ALA A 211 14.57 -16.14 -9.53
CA ALA A 211 14.36 -15.23 -8.42
C ALA A 211 13.76 -15.93 -7.20
N TYR A 212 12.86 -16.89 -7.41
CA TYR A 212 12.31 -17.72 -6.34
C TYR A 212 13.40 -18.56 -5.66
N GLU A 213 14.26 -19.20 -6.44
CA GLU A 213 15.33 -20.06 -5.93
C GLU A 213 16.47 -19.25 -5.26
N GLN A 214 16.77 -18.04 -5.77
CA GLN A 214 17.84 -17.18 -5.26
C GLN A 214 17.36 -16.20 -4.16
N ALA A 215 16.07 -16.17 -3.87
CA ALA A 215 15.55 -15.32 -2.81
C ALA A 215 16.20 -15.66 -1.46
N LYS A 216 16.72 -14.64 -0.80
CA LYS A 216 17.21 -14.76 0.57
C LYS A 216 16.07 -14.39 1.49
N VAL A 217 15.56 -15.33 2.28
CA VAL A 217 14.41 -15.13 3.17
C VAL A 217 14.85 -15.34 4.62
N ALA A 218 14.64 -14.33 5.44
CA ALA A 218 14.88 -14.40 6.88
C ALA A 218 13.54 -14.22 7.62
N HIS A 219 13.13 -15.23 8.36
CA HIS A 219 11.92 -15.21 9.17
C HIS A 219 12.20 -14.65 10.56
N ASN A 220 11.22 -13.96 11.13
CA ASN A 220 11.32 -13.35 12.48
C ASN A 220 12.55 -12.44 12.65
N LEU A 221 12.98 -11.82 11.55
CA LEU A 221 14.10 -10.87 11.56
C LEU A 221 13.66 -9.55 12.21
N LYS A 222 14.52 -9.02 13.08
CA LYS A 222 14.34 -7.71 13.71
C LYS A 222 15.30 -6.71 13.09
N LEU A 223 14.74 -5.71 12.42
CA LEU A 223 15.48 -4.55 11.93
C LEU A 223 15.28 -3.40 12.93
N PRO A 224 16.35 -2.78 13.45
CA PRO A 224 16.24 -1.78 14.51
C PRO A 224 15.64 -0.45 14.05
N GLY A 225 15.59 -0.22 12.74
CA GLY A 225 15.30 1.09 12.17
C GLY A 225 16.53 2.00 12.17
N ARG A 226 16.46 3.09 11.39
CA ARG A 226 17.48 4.12 11.42
C ARG A 226 17.37 4.95 12.69
N PRO A 227 18.47 5.44 13.28
CA PRO A 227 18.39 6.50 14.26
C PRO A 227 17.59 7.68 13.69
N GLU A 228 16.73 8.27 14.51
CA GLU A 228 16.03 9.49 14.10
C GLU A 228 17.05 10.59 13.77
N GLU A 229 17.44 10.68 12.52
CA GLU A 229 18.03 11.93 12.04
C GLU A 229 16.92 12.98 12.12
N LYS A 230 17.15 14.02 12.90
CA LYS A 230 16.32 15.22 12.86
C LYS A 230 16.31 15.68 11.40
N GLN A 231 15.26 15.34 10.67
CA GLN A 231 15.10 15.76 9.29
C GLN A 231 15.18 17.29 9.30
N LYS A 232 16.23 17.81 8.67
CA LYS A 232 16.17 19.18 8.16
C LYS A 232 15.06 19.12 7.12
N ASP A 233 13.99 19.82 7.42
CA ASP A 233 12.83 19.96 6.56
C ASP A 233 13.28 20.64 5.26
N THR A 234 13.69 19.81 4.28
CA THR A 234 14.20 20.25 2.97
C THR A 234 13.10 20.29 1.92
N GLY A 235 11.84 20.16 2.36
CA GLY A 235 10.69 20.36 1.47
C GLY A 235 10.68 21.78 0.90
N PRO A 236 10.11 22.01 -0.29
CA PRO A 236 9.93 23.35 -0.82
C PRO A 236 9.07 24.16 0.15
N THR A 237 9.69 25.16 0.73
CA THR A 237 9.04 26.10 1.64
C THR A 237 8.46 27.26 0.84
N PHE A 238 7.23 27.62 1.14
CA PHE A 238 6.57 28.79 0.58
C PHE A 238 6.42 29.83 1.69
N GLN A 239 6.92 31.04 1.46
CA GLN A 239 6.78 32.15 2.39
C GLN A 239 5.44 32.84 2.17
N GLN A 240 4.58 32.82 3.18
CA GLN A 240 3.32 33.54 3.16
C GLN A 240 3.56 35.05 3.36
N PRO A 241 2.59 35.93 2.98
CA PRO A 241 2.69 37.38 3.18
C PRO A 241 2.87 37.80 4.64
N ASP A 242 2.55 36.90 5.60
CA ASP A 242 2.76 37.10 7.04
C ASP A 242 4.19 36.79 7.51
N GLY A 243 5.04 36.31 6.63
CA GLY A 243 6.44 35.96 6.92
C GLY A 243 6.65 34.60 7.55
N GLU A 244 5.60 33.81 7.81
CA GLU A 244 5.74 32.45 8.30
C GLU A 244 6.07 31.46 7.16
N LEU A 245 7.00 30.54 7.44
CA LEU A 245 7.38 29.45 6.54
C LEU A 245 6.43 28.27 6.75
N HIS A 246 5.57 28.02 5.76
CA HIS A 246 4.69 26.86 5.76
C HIS A 246 5.15 25.85 4.70
N LEU A 247 5.06 24.57 5.02
CA LEU A 247 5.22 23.50 4.03
C LEU A 247 4.13 23.64 2.96
N MET A 248 4.50 23.64 1.68
CA MET A 248 3.56 23.81 0.56
C MET A 248 2.38 22.82 0.60
N THR A 249 2.53 21.68 1.26
CA THR A 249 1.51 20.65 1.43
C THR A 249 0.41 21.04 2.42
N GLN A 250 0.68 21.92 3.38
CA GLN A 250 -0.29 22.26 4.43
C GLN A 250 -1.26 23.39 4.04
N SER A 251 -0.89 24.27 3.11
CA SER A 251 -1.61 25.55 2.94
C SER A 251 -2.67 25.57 1.84
N MET A 252 -2.54 24.74 0.80
CA MET A 252 -3.34 24.93 -0.42
C MET A 252 -4.75 24.32 -0.36
N SER A 253 -4.94 23.20 0.32
CA SER A 253 -6.25 22.53 0.39
C SER A 253 -7.16 23.06 1.49
N ALA A 254 -6.60 23.68 2.53
CA ALA A 254 -7.38 24.16 3.68
C ALA A 254 -8.29 25.36 3.37
N ARG A 255 -7.92 26.22 2.44
CA ARG A 255 -8.59 27.50 2.19
C ARG A 255 -9.93 27.41 1.45
N TRP A 256 -10.22 26.29 0.77
CA TRP A 256 -11.40 26.14 -0.09
C TRP A 256 -12.52 25.33 0.54
N ARG A 257 -12.30 24.84 1.75
CA ARG A 257 -13.22 23.89 2.38
C ARG A 257 -14.28 24.61 3.20
N THR A 258 -15.52 24.25 2.98
CA THR A 258 -16.64 24.69 3.81
C THR A 258 -17.15 23.60 4.74
N LYS A 259 -16.85 22.32 4.42
CA LYS A 259 -17.29 21.15 5.19
C LYS A 259 -16.13 20.19 5.43
N LEU A 260 -16.18 19.47 6.54
CA LEU A 260 -15.23 18.42 6.88
C LEU A 260 -15.98 17.15 7.31
N PRO A 261 -15.42 15.95 7.05
CA PRO A 261 -16.00 14.72 7.56
C PRO A 261 -15.75 14.59 9.05
N SER A 262 -16.73 14.09 9.76
CA SER A 262 -16.60 13.61 11.15
C SER A 262 -17.29 12.26 11.28
N CYS A 263 -16.86 11.42 12.22
CA CYS A 263 -17.43 10.11 12.45
C CYS A 263 -18.01 10.00 13.86
N ASP A 264 -19.25 9.57 13.95
CA ASP A 264 -19.84 9.15 15.22
C ASP A 264 -19.40 7.73 15.56
N MET A 265 -18.29 7.64 16.30
CA MET A 265 -17.69 6.37 16.69
C MET A 265 -18.60 5.53 17.61
N SER A 266 -19.56 6.15 18.31
CA SER A 266 -20.50 5.40 19.15
C SER A 266 -21.45 4.51 18.36
N LYS A 267 -21.65 4.83 17.08
CA LYS A 267 -22.50 4.09 16.14
C LYS A 267 -21.69 3.27 15.13
N CYS A 268 -20.37 3.48 15.07
CA CYS A 268 -19.51 2.75 14.15
C CYS A 268 -19.15 1.39 14.73
N THR A 269 -19.53 0.33 14.02
CA THR A 269 -19.21 -1.05 14.40
C THR A 269 -18.31 -1.75 13.39
N CYS A 270 -17.68 -0.97 12.50
CA CYS A 270 -16.73 -1.47 11.51
C CYS A 270 -15.51 -2.08 12.20
N LYS A 271 -15.04 -3.21 11.68
CA LYS A 271 -13.69 -3.74 11.98
C LYS A 271 -12.67 -3.22 10.97
N GLU A 272 -13.12 -2.94 9.75
CA GLU A 272 -12.36 -2.30 8.69
C GLU A 272 -13.17 -1.13 8.13
N CYS A 273 -12.51 -0.01 7.85
CA CYS A 273 -13.19 1.19 7.37
C CYS A 273 -13.14 1.29 5.84
N PHE A 274 -14.23 0.97 5.16
CA PHE A 274 -14.33 1.09 3.70
C PHE A 274 -14.04 2.50 3.19
N SER A 275 -14.46 3.51 3.92
CA SER A 275 -14.21 4.91 3.56
C SER A 275 -12.71 5.27 3.54
N ALA A 276 -11.89 4.56 4.32
CA ALA A 276 -10.44 4.76 4.30
C ALA A 276 -9.81 4.27 2.98
N TYR A 277 -10.34 3.17 2.42
CA TYR A 277 -9.89 2.65 1.12
C TYR A 277 -10.28 3.56 -0.05
N SER A 278 -11.43 4.24 0.05
CA SER A 278 -11.99 5.04 -1.03
C SER A 278 -11.52 6.51 -1.02
N CYS A 279 -10.81 6.97 0.02
CA CYS A 279 -10.38 8.36 0.09
C CYS A 279 -9.32 8.70 -0.97
N PRO A 280 -9.60 9.61 -1.95
CA PRO A 280 -8.68 9.90 -3.05
C PRO A 280 -7.37 10.56 -2.59
N GLU A 281 -7.36 11.23 -1.45
CA GLU A 281 -6.20 11.91 -0.90
C GLU A 281 -5.46 11.07 0.17
N GLY A 282 -5.97 9.88 0.49
CA GLY A 282 -5.44 9.10 1.59
C GLY A 282 -5.53 9.78 2.96
N ALA A 283 -6.46 10.72 3.11
CA ALA A 283 -6.63 11.53 4.30
C ALA A 283 -7.42 10.83 5.42
N ILE A 284 -7.60 9.52 5.34
CA ILE A 284 -8.32 8.73 6.33
C ILE A 284 -7.45 7.56 6.74
N SER A 285 -7.26 7.39 8.02
CA SER A 285 -6.63 6.21 8.60
C SER A 285 -7.60 5.47 9.51
N TRP A 286 -7.51 4.14 9.50
CA TRP A 286 -8.20 3.26 10.41
C TRP A 286 -7.17 2.47 11.21
N ARG A 287 -7.12 2.69 12.52
CA ARG A 287 -6.19 2.00 13.42
C ARG A 287 -6.86 1.75 14.77
N ASP A 288 -6.66 0.56 15.30
CA ASP A 288 -7.15 0.17 16.62
C ASP A 288 -8.67 0.37 16.77
N GLY A 289 -9.44 0.16 15.68
CA GLY A 289 -10.87 0.38 15.66
C GLY A 289 -11.31 1.84 15.66
N VAL A 290 -10.38 2.78 15.39
CA VAL A 290 -10.66 4.22 15.39
C VAL A 290 -10.33 4.83 14.03
N ILE A 291 -11.31 5.57 13.47
CA ILE A 291 -11.09 6.39 12.27
C ILE A 291 -10.46 7.73 12.67
N ARG A 292 -9.48 8.15 11.88
CA ARG A 292 -8.88 9.49 11.99
C ARG A 292 -8.85 10.15 10.62
N PHE A 293 -9.17 11.45 10.58
CA PHE A 293 -9.14 12.27 9.39
C PHE A 293 -7.96 13.23 9.46
N ASP A 294 -7.07 13.16 8.47
CA ASP A 294 -6.06 14.20 8.29
C ASP A 294 -6.66 15.37 7.50
N TYR A 295 -7.10 16.37 8.22
CA TYR A 295 -7.73 17.52 7.60
C TYR A 295 -6.76 18.39 6.78
N ASN A 296 -5.45 18.24 6.90
CA ASN A 296 -4.50 18.95 6.06
C ASN A 296 -4.56 18.47 4.60
N PHE A 297 -4.89 17.19 4.40
CA PHE A 297 -4.99 16.57 3.07
C PHE A 297 -6.43 16.40 2.58
N CYS A 298 -7.42 16.47 3.45
CA CYS A 298 -8.82 16.30 3.09
C CYS A 298 -9.27 17.37 2.08
N LYS A 299 -9.87 16.97 0.95
CA LYS A 299 -10.43 17.85 -0.08
C LYS A 299 -11.92 18.15 0.09
N SER A 300 -12.56 17.69 1.16
CA SER A 300 -13.99 17.86 1.40
C SER A 300 -14.89 17.28 0.30
N CYS A 301 -14.42 16.26 -0.41
CA CYS A 301 -15.14 15.67 -1.57
C CYS A 301 -16.40 14.89 -1.18
N GLY A 302 -16.55 14.50 0.10
CA GLY A 302 -17.70 13.78 0.61
C GLY A 302 -17.73 12.28 0.30
N THR A 303 -16.76 11.75 -0.46
CA THR A 303 -16.71 10.31 -0.83
C THR A 303 -16.77 9.42 0.42
N CYS A 304 -16.03 9.77 1.48
CA CYS A 304 -16.03 8.99 2.71
C CYS A 304 -17.40 8.88 3.39
N ALA A 305 -18.23 9.93 3.31
CA ALA A 305 -19.57 9.89 3.86
C ALA A 305 -20.52 9.05 2.99
N GLN A 306 -20.34 9.06 1.67
CA GLN A 306 -21.12 8.23 0.73
C GLN A 306 -20.77 6.75 0.85
N GLU A 307 -19.49 6.42 1.03
CA GLU A 307 -18.99 5.05 1.16
C GLU A 307 -19.10 4.48 2.58
N CYS A 308 -19.59 5.26 3.54
CA CYS A 308 -19.75 4.78 4.91
C CYS A 308 -20.93 3.84 5.04
N VAL A 309 -20.66 2.55 5.18
CA VAL A 309 -21.67 1.47 5.24
C VAL A 309 -22.72 1.69 6.33
N PHE A 310 -22.31 2.28 7.46
CA PHE A 310 -23.19 2.55 8.59
C PHE A 310 -23.72 4.00 8.64
N SER A 311 -23.38 4.81 7.64
CA SER A 311 -23.74 6.25 7.59
C SER A 311 -23.32 7.02 8.86
N THR A 312 -22.25 6.59 9.51
CA THR A 312 -21.70 7.22 10.72
C THR A 312 -20.77 8.39 10.41
N ILE A 313 -20.28 8.46 9.15
CA ILE A 313 -19.49 9.61 8.67
C ILE A 313 -20.44 10.64 8.07
N THR A 314 -20.38 11.86 8.58
CA THR A 314 -21.16 12.99 8.10
C THR A 314 -20.27 14.17 7.75
N MET A 315 -20.73 15.01 6.81
CA MET A 315 -20.05 16.24 6.41
C MET A 315 -20.62 17.41 7.18
N GLY A 316 -19.91 17.88 8.20
CA GLY A 316 -20.26 19.06 9.02
C GLY A 316 -19.49 20.31 8.60
N ASP A 317 -19.90 21.49 9.11
CA ASP A 317 -19.15 22.72 8.92
C ASP A 317 -17.77 22.64 9.58
N VAL A 318 -16.77 23.31 8.98
CA VAL A 318 -15.36 23.22 9.41
C VAL A 318 -15.20 23.47 10.91
N GLY A 319 -15.87 24.47 11.46
CA GLY A 319 -15.79 24.78 12.90
C GLY A 319 -16.34 23.67 13.81
N GLN A 320 -17.39 22.99 13.41
CA GLN A 320 -18.00 21.91 14.19
C GLN A 320 -17.17 20.62 14.12
N ALA A 321 -16.62 20.30 12.95
CA ALA A 321 -15.84 19.08 12.77
C ALA A 321 -14.52 19.12 13.55
N MET A 322 -13.88 20.28 13.66
CA MET A 322 -12.63 20.46 14.41
C MET A 322 -12.84 20.37 15.92
N GLN A 323 -13.95 20.88 16.45
CA GLN A 323 -14.28 20.78 17.87
C GLN A 323 -14.46 19.34 18.35
N VAL A 324 -15.07 18.49 17.53
CA VAL A 324 -15.28 17.04 17.85
C VAL A 324 -13.95 16.28 17.97
N GLU A 325 -12.88 16.72 17.29
CA GLU A 325 -11.57 16.07 17.42
C GLU A 325 -10.75 16.60 18.59
N GLU A 326 -10.86 17.88 18.93
CA GLU A 326 -10.19 18.43 20.12
C GLU A 326 -10.72 17.79 21.42
N GLU A 327 -12.03 17.53 21.50
CA GLU A 327 -12.64 16.83 22.64
C GLU A 327 -12.16 15.38 22.75
N LYS A 328 -11.87 14.72 21.63
CA LYS A 328 -11.35 13.33 21.61
C LYS A 328 -9.86 13.26 21.94
N GLY A 329 -9.07 14.29 21.58
CA GLY A 329 -7.65 14.39 21.89
C GLY A 329 -7.34 14.68 23.34
N SER A 330 -8.28 15.27 24.09
CA SER A 330 -8.13 15.57 25.51
C SER A 330 -8.57 14.44 26.48
N ALA A 331 -9.13 13.35 25.94
CA ALA A 331 -9.62 12.19 26.70
C ALA A 331 -8.73 10.95 26.58
N SER A 332 -7.49 11.06 26.04
CA SER A 332 -6.54 9.96 25.87
C SER A 332 -5.27 10.15 26.73
#